data_fec1a6a57fb97c98682b11ab6a97198e
#
_entry.id   fec1a6a57fb97c98682b11ab6a97198e
#
_cell.length_a   1.000
_cell.length_b   1.000
_cell.length_c   1.000
_cell.angle_alpha   90.00
_cell.angle_beta   90.00
_cell.angle_gamma   90.00
#
_symmetry.space_group_name_H-M   'P 1'
#
loop_
_entity.id
_entity.type
_entity.pdbx_description
1 polymer ?
#
loop_
_entity_poly.entity_id
_entity_poly.type
_entity_poly.pdbx_seq_one_letter_code
_entity_poly.pdbx_strand_id
1 'polypeptide(L)'
;MPTIIFILTHQKFYFNPERKIMENIESKNLMNFGQAIEALNRGEKVSRMGWNGKGMYLWKKPAFEITPEICSDPKLKQAVIDNGGRLLGLPTICMYTHDSTGRKAVLTGWLASQSDIFAEDWVLVD
;
A
#
# COMPACT_ATOMS: atom_id res chain seq x y z
N MET A 1 -17.35 1.46 -27.44
CA MET A 1 -17.11 1.30 -27.20
C MET A 1 -16.70 1.25 -26.89
N PRO A 2 -16.62 1.05 -26.68
CA PRO A 2 -16.23 0.78 -26.29
C PRO A 2 -15.94 0.52 -25.62
N THR A 3 -15.95 0.37 -25.53
CA THR A 3 -15.87 0.01 -24.95
C THR A 3 -15.38 -0.38 -24.33
N ILE A 4 -15.16 -0.59 -24.20
CA ILE A 4 -14.83 -0.96 -23.69
C ILE A 4 -14.21 -1.34 -23.32
N ILE A 5 -13.82 -1.57 -23.29
CA ILE A 5 -13.23 -1.90 -23.05
C ILE A 5 -12.50 -2.26 -22.66
N PHE A 6 -11.96 -2.41 -22.50
CA PHE A 6 -11.32 -2.74 -22.20
C PHE A 6 -10.59 -2.98 -21.63
N ILE A 7 -10.42 -2.96 -21.33
CA ILE A 7 -9.88 -3.27 -20.81
C ILE A 7 -9.57 -3.90 -20.19
N LEU A 8 -9.53 -4.17 -20.06
CA LEU A 8 -9.52 -4.91 -19.53
C LEU A 8 -9.68 -5.74 -19.44
N THR A 9 -9.69 -5.54 -19.57
CA THR A 9 -9.61 -6.75 -19.93
C THR A 9 -10.72 -7.75 -20.07
N HIS A 10 -10.80 -8.55 -20.63
CA HIS A 10 -11.58 -9.78 -20.55
C HIS A 10 -12.86 -9.67 -19.72
N GLN A 11 -13.11 -8.56 -19.13
CA GLN A 11 -14.34 -8.29 -18.42
C GLN A 11 -15.44 -7.88 -19.37
N LYS A 12 -16.63 -8.38 -19.14
CA LYS A 12 -17.80 -7.97 -19.91
C LYS A 12 -18.53 -6.88 -19.16
N PHE A 13 -18.91 -5.84 -19.87
CA PHE A 13 -19.67 -4.76 -19.31
C PHE A 13 -21.10 -4.85 -19.75
N TYR A 14 -22.00 -4.84 -18.78
CA TYR A 14 -23.43 -4.79 -19.01
C TYR A 14 -23.89 -3.38 -18.65
N PHE A 15 -24.64 -2.76 -19.57
CA PHE A 15 -25.07 -1.42 -19.33
C PHE A 15 -25.98 -1.35 -18.12
N ASN A 16 -25.61 -0.49 -17.17
CA ASN A 16 -26.39 -0.19 -15.98
C ASN A 16 -26.09 1.25 -15.65
N PRO A 17 -27.09 2.16 -15.79
CA PRO A 17 -26.83 3.58 -15.57
C PRO A 17 -26.32 3.92 -14.19
N GLU A 18 -26.87 3.31 -13.15
CA GLU A 18 -26.42 3.59 -11.79
C GLU A 18 -24.97 3.14 -11.59
N ARG A 19 -24.67 1.94 -12.05
CA ARG A 19 -23.31 1.44 -11.96
C ARG A 19 -22.34 2.27 -12.77
N LYS A 20 -22.79 2.75 -13.93
CA LYS A 20 -21.95 3.58 -14.78
C LYS A 20 -21.60 4.90 -14.09
N ILE A 21 -22.56 5.48 -13.41
CA ILE A 21 -22.29 6.71 -12.67
C ILE A 21 -21.27 6.46 -11.58
N MET A 22 -21.42 5.38 -10.83
CA MET A 22 -20.44 5.03 -9.79
C MET A 22 -19.06 4.77 -10.38
N GLU A 23 -18.98 4.07 -11.50
CA GLU A 23 -17.71 3.82 -12.15
C GLU A 23 -17.06 5.12 -12.61
N ASN A 24 -17.82 6.07 -13.13
CA ASN A 24 -17.29 7.36 -13.54
C ASN A 24 -16.72 8.14 -12.37
N ILE A 25 -17.30 7.99 -11.19
CA ILE A 25 -16.82 8.68 -10.00
C ILE A 25 -15.58 8.02 -9.44
N GLU A 26 -15.51 6.71 -9.48
CA GLU A 26 -14.49 5.94 -8.76
C GLU A 26 -13.45 5.26 -9.64
N SER A 27 -13.80 4.89 -10.87
CA SER A 27 -12.99 3.97 -11.66
C SER A 27 -11.57 4.46 -11.91
N LYS A 28 -11.37 5.76 -12.10
CA LYS A 28 -10.04 6.30 -12.34
C LYS A 28 -9.10 6.10 -11.16
N ASN A 29 -9.66 5.81 -9.99
CA ASN A 29 -8.88 5.60 -8.77
C ASN A 29 -8.70 4.13 -8.43
N LEU A 30 -9.44 3.23 -9.11
CA LEU A 30 -9.39 1.82 -8.78
C LEU A 30 -8.20 1.15 -9.43
N MET A 31 -7.52 0.35 -8.65
CA MET A 31 -6.32 -0.35 -9.09
C MET A 31 -6.35 -1.79 -8.58
N ASN A 32 -5.68 -2.67 -9.29
CA ASN A 32 -5.36 -3.98 -8.76
C ASN A 32 -4.10 -3.90 -7.89
N PHE A 33 -3.72 -5.00 -7.26
CA PHE A 33 -2.59 -4.99 -6.34
C PHE A 33 -1.27 -4.66 -7.05
N GLY A 34 -1.08 -5.16 -8.27
CA GLY A 34 0.13 -4.83 -9.04
C GLY A 34 0.27 -3.34 -9.26
N GLN A 35 -0.84 -2.69 -9.61
CA GLN A 35 -0.84 -1.24 -9.81
C GLN A 35 -0.62 -0.50 -8.48
N ALA A 36 -1.16 -1.03 -7.39
CA ALA A 36 -0.90 -0.46 -6.07
C ALA A 36 0.59 -0.54 -5.71
N ILE A 37 1.23 -1.66 -6.02
CA ILE A 37 2.68 -1.81 -5.79
C ILE A 37 3.45 -0.79 -6.63
N GLU A 38 3.06 -0.60 -7.89
CA GLU A 38 3.70 0.41 -8.73
C GLU A 38 3.56 1.80 -8.13
N ALA A 39 2.37 2.11 -7.60
CA ALA A 39 2.14 3.40 -6.94
C ALA A 39 3.04 3.56 -5.71
N LEU A 40 3.16 2.50 -4.89
CA LEU A 40 4.05 2.51 -3.74
C LEU A 40 5.50 2.77 -4.16
N ASN A 41 5.93 2.15 -5.27
CA ASN A 41 7.29 2.35 -5.78
C ASN A 41 7.53 3.78 -6.27
N ARG A 42 6.48 4.49 -6.67
CA ARG A 42 6.58 5.90 -7.03
C ARG A 42 6.56 6.84 -5.83
N GLY A 43 6.39 6.29 -4.62
CA GLY A 43 6.34 7.10 -3.40
C GLY A 43 4.94 7.57 -3.03
N GLU A 44 3.91 6.97 -3.62
CA GLU A 44 2.52 7.34 -3.36
C GLU A 44 1.95 6.51 -2.22
N LYS A 45 0.85 6.98 -1.64
CA LYS A 45 0.11 6.26 -0.61
C LYS A 45 -1.07 5.55 -1.25
N VAL A 46 -1.36 4.34 -0.80
CA VAL A 46 -2.49 3.57 -1.31
C VAL A 46 -3.33 3.03 -0.17
N SER A 47 -4.57 2.73 -0.48
CA SER A 47 -5.51 2.13 0.48
C SER A 47 -6.48 1.24 -0.28
N ARG A 48 -7.24 0.43 0.44
CA ARG A 48 -8.34 -0.34 -0.13
C ARG A 48 -9.66 0.29 0.29
N MET A 49 -10.58 0.40 -0.66
CA MET A 49 -11.91 0.89 -0.34
C MET A 49 -12.65 -0.06 0.61
N GLY A 50 -12.35 -1.35 0.52
CA GLY A 50 -13.01 -2.35 1.35
C GLY A 50 -12.48 -2.47 2.77
N TRP A 51 -11.47 -1.70 3.16
CA TRP A 51 -10.96 -1.76 4.53
C TRP A 51 -11.96 -1.12 5.50
N ASN A 52 -12.12 -1.77 6.64
CA ASN A 52 -13.06 -1.30 7.65
C ASN A 52 -12.57 -0.08 8.42
N GLY A 53 -11.27 0.07 8.57
CA GLY A 53 -10.71 1.20 9.27
C GLY A 53 -10.59 2.41 8.35
N LYS A 54 -11.19 3.49 8.76
CA LYS A 54 -11.15 4.72 7.95
C LYS A 54 -9.83 5.43 8.15
N GLY A 55 -9.29 5.94 7.06
CA GLY A 55 -8.03 6.67 7.11
C GLY A 55 -6.80 5.80 7.10
N MET A 56 -6.95 4.49 6.99
CA MET A 56 -5.80 3.60 6.89
C MET A 56 -5.19 3.68 5.51
N TYR A 57 -3.88 3.67 5.45
CA TYR A 57 -3.18 3.69 4.17
C TYR A 57 -1.80 3.10 4.31
N LEU A 58 -1.23 2.75 3.16
CA LEU A 58 0.12 2.18 3.06
C LEU A 58 1.03 3.16 2.35
N TRP A 59 2.31 3.09 2.68
CA TRP A 59 3.35 3.75 1.92
C TRP A 59 4.59 2.86 1.96
N LYS A 60 5.51 3.07 1.03
CA LYS A 60 6.76 2.33 0.99
C LYS A 60 7.84 3.14 1.69
N LYS A 61 8.49 2.51 2.67
CA LYS A 61 9.72 3.03 3.23
C LYS A 61 10.85 2.48 2.38
N PRO A 62 11.60 3.32 1.68
CA PRO A 62 12.65 2.84 0.78
C PRO A 62 13.82 2.24 1.56
N ALA A 63 14.66 1.49 0.85
CA ALA A 63 15.89 0.99 1.42
C ALA A 63 16.76 2.17 1.91
N PHE A 64 17.50 1.93 2.98
CA PHE A 64 18.35 2.98 3.54
C PHE A 64 19.54 2.35 4.24
N GLU A 65 20.56 3.15 4.48
CA GLU A 65 21.74 2.69 5.20
C GLU A 65 21.55 2.91 6.70
N ILE A 66 21.77 1.84 7.46
CA ILE A 66 21.66 1.89 8.91
C ILE A 66 23.05 2.06 9.48
N THR A 67 23.25 3.12 10.26
CA THR A 67 24.50 3.38 10.98
C THR A 67 24.24 3.32 12.48
N PRO A 68 25.28 3.16 13.32
CA PRO A 68 25.05 3.08 14.78
C PRO A 68 24.34 4.31 15.34
N GLU A 69 24.58 5.48 14.76
CA GLU A 69 24.07 6.75 15.27
C GLU A 69 22.55 6.85 15.20
N ILE A 70 21.94 6.18 14.19
CA ILE A 70 20.49 6.27 14.02
C ILE A 70 19.73 5.15 14.71
N CYS A 71 20.44 4.26 15.42
CA CYS A 71 19.82 3.11 16.08
C CYS A 71 19.47 3.45 17.52
N SER A 72 18.19 3.31 17.86
CA SER A 72 17.76 3.36 19.26
C SER A 72 17.66 1.95 19.87
N ASP A 73 17.55 0.93 19.04
CA ASP A 73 17.48 -0.45 19.48
C ASP A 73 18.90 -0.98 19.73
N PRO A 74 19.25 -1.36 20.97
CA PRO A 74 20.61 -1.80 21.27
C PRO A 74 21.05 -3.05 20.50
N LYS A 75 20.12 -3.95 20.21
CA LYS A 75 20.46 -5.18 19.48
C LYS A 75 20.77 -4.88 18.03
N LEU A 76 19.98 -4.00 17.42
CA LEU A 76 20.24 -3.56 16.05
C LEU A 76 21.56 -2.79 15.99
N LYS A 77 21.79 -1.90 16.95
CA LYS A 77 23.01 -1.11 17.00
C LYS A 77 24.24 -2.03 17.06
N GLN A 78 24.17 -3.07 17.90
CA GLN A 78 25.28 -3.99 18.01
C GLN A 78 25.53 -4.75 16.71
N ALA A 79 24.45 -5.17 16.05
CA ALA A 79 24.57 -5.86 14.75
C ALA A 79 25.22 -4.95 13.71
N VAL A 80 24.88 -3.68 13.71
CA VAL A 80 25.50 -2.71 12.79
C VAL A 80 26.99 -2.59 13.09
N ILE A 81 27.34 -2.44 14.37
CA ILE A 81 28.75 -2.34 14.78
C ILE A 81 29.52 -3.59 14.36
N ASP A 82 28.93 -4.76 14.61
CA ASP A 82 29.58 -6.03 14.29
C ASP A 82 29.80 -6.21 12.77
N ASN A 83 29.00 -5.51 11.97
CA ASN A 83 29.11 -5.56 10.51
C ASN A 83 29.91 -4.38 9.94
N GLY A 84 30.80 -3.81 10.73
CA GLY A 84 31.67 -2.73 10.26
C GLY A 84 31.05 -1.36 10.24
N GLY A 85 29.94 -1.17 10.94
CA GLY A 85 29.30 0.14 11.09
C GLY A 85 28.18 0.42 10.13
N ARG A 86 27.77 -0.56 9.30
CA ARG A 86 26.72 -0.37 8.30
C ARG A 86 25.91 -1.64 8.11
N LEU A 87 24.59 -1.47 7.97
CA LEU A 87 23.69 -2.52 7.49
C LEU A 87 22.74 -1.92 6.50
N LEU A 88 22.25 -2.74 5.58
CA LEU A 88 21.21 -2.31 4.65
C LEU A 88 19.85 -2.48 5.34
N GLY A 89 19.12 -1.38 5.48
CA GLY A 89 17.71 -1.45 5.84
C GLY A 89 16.92 -1.77 4.59
N LEU A 90 16.26 -2.93 4.56
CA LEU A 90 15.50 -3.34 3.40
C LEU A 90 14.25 -2.46 3.26
N PRO A 91 13.77 -2.27 2.03
CA PRO A 91 12.51 -1.54 1.84
C PRO A 91 11.36 -2.31 2.48
N THR A 92 10.39 -1.59 3.01
CA THR A 92 9.26 -2.23 3.67
C THR A 92 7.99 -1.43 3.39
N ILE A 93 6.84 -2.10 3.49
CA ILE A 93 5.55 -1.42 3.41
C ILE A 93 5.12 -1.10 4.83
N CYS A 94 4.81 0.16 5.07
CA CYS A 94 4.30 0.63 6.36
C CYS A 94 2.81 0.91 6.23
N MET A 95 2.09 0.74 7.33
CA MET A 95 0.65 1.01 7.37
C MET A 95 0.36 2.02 8.46
N TYR A 96 -0.33 3.10 8.08
CA TYR A 96 -0.94 3.99 9.04
C TYR A 96 -2.30 3.41 9.43
N THR A 97 -2.53 3.24 10.72
CA THR A 97 -3.70 2.54 11.20
C THR A 97 -4.09 3.04 12.60
N HIS A 98 -4.82 2.24 13.33
CA HIS A 98 -5.14 2.49 14.73
C HIS A 98 -5.22 1.15 15.45
N ASP A 99 -5.05 1.17 16.78
CA ASP A 99 -5.18 -0.04 17.57
C ASP A 99 -6.66 -0.28 17.91
N SER A 100 -6.91 -1.31 18.71
CA SER A 100 -8.28 -1.70 19.08
C SER A 100 -9.02 -0.63 19.89
N THR A 101 -8.30 0.33 20.46
CA THR A 101 -8.90 1.43 21.23
C THR A 101 -9.11 2.70 20.39
N GLY A 102 -8.69 2.67 19.11
CA GLY A 102 -8.77 3.83 18.24
C GLY A 102 -7.54 4.72 18.27
N ARG A 103 -6.52 4.34 19.03
CA ARG A 103 -5.28 5.11 19.08
C ARG A 103 -4.52 4.98 17.77
N LYS A 104 -4.11 6.10 17.20
CA LYS A 104 -3.37 6.11 15.93
C LYS A 104 -2.05 5.36 16.08
N ALA A 105 -1.70 4.59 15.06
CA ALA A 105 -0.57 3.68 15.13
C ALA A 105 0.05 3.48 13.75
N VAL A 106 1.29 3.05 13.74
CA VAL A 106 2.00 2.68 12.51
C VAL A 106 2.48 1.25 12.66
N LEU A 107 2.21 0.44 11.66
CA LEU A 107 2.75 -0.90 11.55
C LEU A 107 3.82 -0.89 10.47
N THR A 108 5.05 -1.23 10.84
CA THR A 108 6.13 -1.40 9.87
C THR A 108 6.22 -2.87 9.48
N GLY A 109 6.37 -3.11 8.20
CA GLY A 109 6.40 -4.49 7.73
C GLY A 109 5.01 -5.09 7.54
N TRP A 110 4.08 -4.31 6.94
CA TRP A 110 2.75 -4.82 6.64
C TRP A 110 2.81 -5.95 5.62
N LEU A 111 2.02 -7.00 5.85
CA LEU A 111 1.97 -8.17 4.99
C LEU A 111 0.59 -8.25 4.33
N ALA A 112 0.57 -8.37 3.01
CA ALA A 112 -0.68 -8.48 2.26
C ALA A 112 -1.32 -9.85 2.49
N SER A 113 -2.61 -9.84 2.79
CA SER A 113 -3.40 -11.07 2.82
C SER A 113 -3.73 -11.49 1.38
N GLN A 114 -4.27 -12.72 1.24
CA GLN A 114 -4.73 -13.16 -0.08
C GLN A 114 -5.83 -12.24 -0.59
N SER A 115 -6.73 -11.80 0.29
CA SER A 115 -7.78 -10.86 -0.09
C SER A 115 -7.19 -9.55 -0.60
N ASP A 116 -6.11 -9.06 0.00
CA ASP A 116 -5.46 -7.84 -0.44
C ASP A 116 -4.80 -8.03 -1.80
N ILE A 117 -4.17 -9.18 -2.00
CA ILE A 117 -3.43 -9.45 -3.25
C ILE A 117 -4.37 -9.50 -4.45
N PHE A 118 -5.56 -10.08 -4.27
CA PHE A 118 -6.50 -10.24 -5.38
C PHE A 118 -7.57 -9.17 -5.44
N ALA A 119 -7.48 -8.16 -4.56
CA ALA A 119 -8.44 -7.06 -4.57
C ALA A 119 -8.26 -6.18 -5.80
N GLU A 120 -9.37 -5.60 -6.25
CA GLU A 120 -9.37 -4.66 -7.36
C GLU A 120 -9.95 -3.31 -6.93
N ASP A 121 -9.90 -3.05 -5.64
CA ASP A 121 -10.44 -1.83 -5.05
C ASP A 121 -9.35 -0.95 -4.41
N TRP A 122 -8.11 -1.11 -4.86
CA TRP A 122 -7.03 -0.26 -4.40
C TRP A 122 -7.18 1.15 -4.96
N VAL A 123 -6.88 2.15 -4.14
CA VAL A 123 -7.00 3.56 -4.53
C VAL A 123 -5.80 4.34 -4.06
N LEU A 124 -5.51 5.44 -4.75
CA LEU A 124 -4.50 6.38 -4.29
C LEU A 124 -5.07 7.22 -3.16
N VAL A 125 -4.22 7.59 -2.23
CA VAL A 125 -4.56 8.44 -1.08
C VAL A 125 -3.74 9.72 -1.19
N ASP A 126 -4.42 10.85 -0.97
CA ASP A 126 -3.75 12.15 -1.01
C ASP A 126 -2.86 12.42 0.20
#